data_d5537ccca89314d2d5306dde5d239a29
#
_entry.id   d5537ccca89314d2d5306dde5d239a29
#
_cell.length_a   1.000
_cell.length_b   1.000
_cell.length_c   1.000
_cell.angle_alpha   90.00
_cell.angle_beta   90.00
_cell.angle_gamma   90.00
#
_symmetry.space_group_name_H-M   'P 1'
#
loop_
_entity.id
_entity.type
_entity.pdbx_description
1 polymer ?
#
loop_
_entity_poly.entity_id
_entity_poly.type
_entity_poly.pdbx_seq_one_letter_code
_entity_poly.pdbx_strand_id
1 'polypeptide(L)'
;MRHLPLYARRFIDGADDYYQAACLSAWQGHPYNRLQIPPLLRLLQATSLMEPTPMPSNRQAPRGLPEHNQQSVTQQWLAILSVAVGAFALVTSEFLPVGVLNDVASDLGISAGLAGLMVTLPGIMAALAAPLISVGVGAMDRRYLLIGLTLIMIIANTIVAYAVDFNLLLVGRVLLGVSIGGFWATAIALSGRLAPDGMGVAKANSIIMAGVTLATVVGVPVGTWLSGLMGWRMTFLVTALVGIPVLLAQVFLLPRLLPEKAIRISDLPALFINPQARVGLIAVLLIGLAHFAAYTYVAPFFKQNAGFDGPTIGSLLLLYGVAGFMGNIFAGYAANRSVRHTLMLVALMIAVSTALFPHFATGMTGAAMLIALWGFAFGAFPACASIWMFVVAPKDVERGMPLFVAMFQVIIALGSFFGGQVVDHMGTAVLLSLATALVGCGFVTVLVLGRNVSNNLAAQPG
;
A
#
# COMPACT_ATOMS: atom_id res chain seq x y z
N MET A 1 44.00 16.53 -15.18
CA MET A 1 43.30 15.69 -14.20
C MET A 1 43.01 16.36 -12.84
N ARG A 2 43.02 17.68 -12.67
CA ARG A 2 42.85 18.37 -11.37
C ARG A 2 41.42 18.92 -11.12
N HIS A 3 40.42 18.66 -11.97
CA HIS A 3 39.06 19.21 -11.86
C HIS A 3 37.94 18.19 -12.06
N LEU A 4 38.18 16.91 -11.73
CA LEU A 4 37.08 15.92 -11.63
C LEU A 4 36.54 15.91 -10.20
N PRO A 5 35.20 15.92 -10.00
CA PRO A 5 34.62 15.86 -8.68
C PRO A 5 34.99 14.55 -7.96
N LEU A 6 35.18 14.63 -6.65
CA LEU A 6 35.66 13.54 -5.78
C LEU A 6 34.96 12.18 -5.98
N TYR A 7 33.73 12.19 -6.46
CA TYR A 7 32.93 10.99 -6.75
C TYR A 7 33.43 10.23 -7.99
N ALA A 8 33.88 10.94 -9.01
CA ALA A 8 34.41 10.31 -10.23
C ALA A 8 35.80 9.70 -9.99
N ARG A 9 36.60 10.26 -9.08
CA ARG A 9 37.90 9.67 -8.68
C ARG A 9 37.72 8.34 -7.92
N ARG A 10 36.76 8.24 -6.99
CA ARG A 10 36.52 6.99 -6.27
C ARG A 10 35.99 5.86 -7.16
N PHE A 11 35.28 6.20 -8.24
CA PHE A 11 34.76 5.20 -9.19
C PHE A 11 35.87 4.67 -10.12
N ILE A 12 36.83 5.50 -10.48
CA ILE A 12 37.98 5.11 -11.34
C ILE A 12 39.02 4.33 -10.50
N ASP A 13 39.32 4.78 -9.29
CA ASP A 13 40.30 4.12 -8.41
C ASP A 13 39.77 2.75 -7.91
N GLY A 14 38.44 2.60 -7.66
CA GLY A 14 37.84 1.32 -7.28
C GLY A 14 37.66 0.33 -8.42
N ALA A 15 37.55 0.80 -9.67
CA ALA A 15 37.47 -0.08 -10.85
C ALA A 15 38.81 -0.69 -11.21
N ASP A 16 39.91 0.05 -11.03
CA ASP A 16 41.26 -0.45 -11.35
C ASP A 16 41.68 -1.58 -10.39
N ASP A 17 41.34 -1.52 -9.11
CA ASP A 17 41.66 -2.57 -8.13
C ASP A 17 40.86 -3.86 -8.38
N TYR A 18 39.59 -3.78 -8.82
CA TYR A 18 38.76 -4.96 -9.11
C TYR A 18 39.21 -5.66 -10.42
N TYR A 19 39.59 -4.90 -11.44
CA TYR A 19 40.04 -5.47 -12.71
C TYR A 19 41.48 -6.03 -12.60
N GLN A 20 42.37 -5.45 -11.80
CA GLN A 20 43.69 -6.00 -11.54
C GLN A 20 43.63 -7.30 -10.71
N ALA A 21 42.75 -7.38 -9.71
CA ALA A 21 42.54 -8.61 -8.93
C ALA A 21 41.92 -9.74 -9.78
N ALA A 22 40.96 -9.43 -10.66
CA ALA A 22 40.36 -10.39 -11.56
C ALA A 22 41.31 -10.88 -12.66
N CYS A 23 42.19 -10.04 -13.17
CA CYS A 23 43.21 -10.43 -14.15
C CYS A 23 44.34 -11.27 -13.53
N LEU A 24 44.75 -11.00 -12.29
CA LEU A 24 45.79 -11.77 -11.61
C LEU A 24 45.34 -13.17 -11.18
N SER A 25 44.05 -13.33 -10.77
CA SER A 25 43.50 -14.65 -10.43
C SER A 25 43.23 -15.53 -11.65
N ALA A 26 42.94 -14.95 -12.81
CA ALA A 26 42.73 -15.68 -14.06
C ALA A 26 44.06 -16.15 -14.70
N TRP A 27 45.19 -15.52 -14.33
CA TRP A 27 46.50 -15.83 -14.93
C TRP A 27 47.28 -16.97 -14.25
N GLN A 28 46.89 -17.37 -13.06
CA GLN A 28 47.55 -18.43 -12.30
C GLN A 28 47.02 -19.85 -12.53
N GLY A 29 46.06 -20.07 -13.44
CA GLY A 29 45.36 -21.35 -13.55
C GLY A 29 45.32 -22.08 -14.91
N HIS A 30 45.93 -21.61 -16.03
CA HIS A 30 45.86 -22.36 -17.30
C HIS A 30 47.15 -22.41 -18.14
N PRO A 31 47.59 -23.60 -18.53
CA PRO A 31 48.71 -23.83 -19.41
C PRO A 31 48.28 -23.96 -20.87
N TYR A 32 47.95 -22.88 -21.56
CA TYR A 32 47.95 -22.88 -23.05
C TYR A 32 48.16 -21.49 -23.62
N ASN A 33 49.27 -21.39 -24.34
CA ASN A 33 49.80 -20.27 -25.05
C ASN A 33 49.04 -20.03 -26.37
N ARG A 34 48.82 -18.77 -26.73
CA ARG A 34 48.24 -18.18 -27.96
C ARG A 34 46.73 -17.83 -27.85
N LEU A 35 46.46 -16.66 -27.33
CA LEU A 35 45.22 -15.97 -27.59
C LEU A 35 45.49 -14.63 -28.27
N GLN A 36 44.84 -14.46 -29.42
CA GLN A 36 44.82 -13.19 -30.18
C GLN A 36 44.12 -12.13 -29.33
N ILE A 37 44.78 -10.97 -29.21
CA ILE A 37 44.27 -9.80 -28.50
C ILE A 37 42.94 -9.35 -29.16
N PRO A 38 41.84 -9.22 -28.43
CA PRO A 38 40.55 -8.76 -28.99
C PRO A 38 40.69 -7.35 -29.59
N PRO A 39 39.92 -7.03 -30.66
CA PRO A 39 40.01 -5.73 -31.36
C PRO A 39 39.76 -4.51 -30.48
N LEU A 40 39.11 -4.67 -29.34
CA LEU A 40 38.81 -3.59 -28.38
C LEU A 40 40.05 -3.00 -27.70
N LEU A 41 41.12 -3.80 -27.48
CA LEU A 41 42.35 -3.31 -26.87
C LEU A 41 43.22 -2.50 -27.85
N ARG A 42 43.09 -2.72 -29.16
CA ARG A 42 43.75 -1.90 -30.20
C ARG A 42 43.13 -0.51 -30.34
N LEU A 43 41.82 -0.39 -30.05
CA LEU A 43 41.11 0.91 -30.03
C LEU A 43 41.53 1.80 -28.86
N LEU A 44 41.80 1.22 -27.70
CA LEU A 44 42.25 1.96 -26.51
C LEU A 44 43.73 2.45 -26.64
N GLN A 45 44.56 1.76 -27.37
CA GLN A 45 45.92 2.22 -27.66
C GLN A 45 45.98 3.31 -28.74
N ALA A 46 45.04 3.34 -29.67
CA ALA A 46 44.98 4.38 -30.71
C ALA A 46 44.50 5.75 -30.18
N THR A 47 43.78 5.77 -29.05
CA THR A 47 43.30 7.02 -28.43
C THR A 47 44.35 7.71 -27.54
N SER A 48 45.47 7.07 -27.22
CA SER A 48 46.55 7.66 -26.40
C SER A 48 47.58 8.49 -27.20
N LEU A 49 47.50 8.50 -28.53
CA LEU A 49 48.42 9.21 -29.39
C LEU A 49 47.83 10.47 -30.06
N MET A 50 46.62 10.90 -29.69
CA MET A 50 46.05 12.17 -30.16
C MET A 50 46.48 13.31 -29.21
N GLU A 51 47.34 14.19 -29.68
CA GLU A 51 47.63 15.48 -29.05
C GLU A 51 46.34 16.29 -28.85
N PRO A 52 46.16 16.97 -27.70
CA PRO A 52 44.97 17.76 -27.46
C PRO A 52 44.94 19.00 -28.37
N THR A 53 44.11 19.02 -29.38
CA THR A 53 43.77 20.23 -30.12
C THR A 53 43.15 21.25 -29.19
N PRO A 54 43.53 22.56 -29.23
CA PRO A 54 42.94 23.59 -28.38
C PRO A 54 41.48 23.80 -28.76
N MET A 55 40.60 23.55 -27.83
CA MET A 55 39.15 23.81 -27.98
C MET A 55 38.86 25.31 -28.04
N PRO A 56 38.01 25.79 -28.95
CA PRO A 56 37.57 27.18 -28.98
C PRO A 56 36.80 27.53 -27.69
N SER A 57 37.21 28.64 -27.08
CA SER A 57 36.75 29.14 -25.78
C SER A 57 35.34 29.72 -25.76
N ASN A 58 34.43 29.27 -26.63
CA ASN A 58 33.06 29.79 -26.68
C ASN A 58 32.00 28.67 -26.78
N ARG A 59 31.94 27.79 -25.79
CA ARG A 59 30.74 27.01 -25.56
C ARG A 59 29.99 27.60 -24.36
N GLN A 60 28.99 28.39 -24.68
CA GLN A 60 27.91 28.64 -23.71
C GLN A 60 27.46 27.28 -23.18
N ALA A 61 27.52 27.09 -21.88
CA ALA A 61 26.97 25.92 -21.21
C ALA A 61 25.55 25.68 -21.70
N PRO A 62 25.13 24.41 -21.96
CA PRO A 62 23.77 24.14 -22.34
C PRO A 62 22.84 24.71 -21.24
N ARG A 63 22.07 25.75 -21.60
CA ARG A 63 20.98 26.26 -20.76
C ARG A 63 19.98 25.13 -20.66
N GLY A 64 19.83 24.53 -19.47
CA GLY A 64 18.74 23.60 -19.19
C GLY A 64 19.12 22.30 -18.52
N LEU A 65 20.04 22.31 -17.53
CA LEU A 65 19.92 21.33 -16.47
C LEU A 65 18.66 21.74 -15.66
N PRO A 66 17.72 20.82 -15.39
CA PRO A 66 16.60 21.14 -14.55
C PRO A 66 17.15 21.72 -13.24
N GLU A 67 16.65 22.91 -12.86
CA GLU A 67 16.97 23.52 -11.55
C GLU A 67 16.77 22.44 -10.49
N HIS A 68 17.85 21.97 -9.94
CA HIS A 68 17.86 21.03 -8.83
C HIS A 68 17.08 21.72 -7.71
N ASN A 69 16.03 21.09 -7.26
CA ASN A 69 15.08 21.61 -6.30
C ASN A 69 15.85 22.16 -5.09
N GLN A 70 15.93 23.49 -4.96
CA GLN A 70 16.70 24.18 -3.90
C GLN A 70 16.02 24.07 -2.52
N GLN A 71 15.18 23.04 -2.32
CA GLN A 71 14.58 22.79 -1.02
C GLN A 71 15.64 22.32 -0.03
N SER A 72 15.61 22.92 1.18
CA SER A 72 16.43 22.41 2.29
C SER A 72 16.08 20.95 2.59
N VAL A 73 17.04 20.17 3.11
CA VAL A 73 16.81 18.77 3.52
C VAL A 73 15.63 18.68 4.50
N THR A 74 15.46 19.67 5.37
CA THR A 74 14.31 19.74 6.29
C THR A 74 12.98 19.89 5.54
N GLN A 75 12.91 20.71 4.48
CA GLN A 75 11.69 20.85 3.68
C GLN A 75 11.36 19.55 2.92
N GLN A 76 12.35 18.83 2.41
CA GLN A 76 12.15 17.52 1.76
C GLN A 76 11.56 16.50 2.76
N TRP A 77 12.08 16.46 4.00
CA TRP A 77 11.54 15.61 5.05
C TRP A 77 10.10 15.98 5.42
N LEU A 78 9.81 17.25 5.56
CA LEU A 78 8.47 17.73 5.88
C LEU A 78 7.49 17.47 4.73
N ALA A 79 7.94 17.54 3.48
CA ALA A 79 7.13 17.21 2.30
C ALA A 79 6.69 15.74 2.32
N ILE A 80 7.62 14.79 2.49
CA ILE A 80 7.26 13.36 2.54
C ILE A 80 6.42 13.01 3.77
N LEU A 81 6.69 13.62 4.92
CA LEU A 81 5.88 13.46 6.13
C LEU A 81 4.46 14.00 5.94
N SER A 82 4.27 15.10 5.21
CA SER A 82 2.92 15.62 4.91
C SER A 82 2.10 14.63 4.09
N VAL A 83 2.73 13.89 3.16
CA VAL A 83 2.07 12.83 2.40
C VAL A 83 1.78 11.61 3.27
N ALA A 84 2.70 11.24 4.17
CA ALA A 84 2.50 10.13 5.10
C ALA A 84 1.34 10.40 6.09
N VAL A 85 1.25 11.63 6.62
CA VAL A 85 0.12 12.03 7.49
C VAL A 85 -1.17 12.16 6.68
N GLY A 86 -1.09 12.55 5.40
CA GLY A 86 -2.21 12.50 4.47
C GLY A 86 -2.72 11.07 4.25
N ALA A 87 -1.80 10.11 4.07
CA ALA A 87 -2.15 8.69 3.99
C ALA A 87 -2.81 8.17 5.28
N PHE A 88 -2.29 8.58 6.45
CA PHE A 88 -2.90 8.27 7.74
C PHE A 88 -4.33 8.79 7.83
N ALA A 89 -4.58 10.06 7.52
CA ALA A 89 -5.90 10.67 7.60
C ALA A 89 -6.88 10.01 6.60
N LEU A 90 -6.42 9.71 5.40
CA LEU A 90 -7.22 9.09 4.34
C LEU A 90 -7.66 7.67 4.71
N VAL A 91 -6.73 6.82 5.13
CA VAL A 91 -7.01 5.43 5.51
C VAL A 91 -7.82 5.36 6.81
N THR A 92 -7.57 6.28 7.75
CA THR A 92 -8.44 6.44 8.93
C THR A 92 -9.88 6.75 8.50
N SER A 93 -10.09 7.74 7.60
CA SER A 93 -11.42 8.06 7.06
C SER A 93 -12.08 6.87 6.34
N GLU A 94 -11.31 6.07 5.63
CA GLU A 94 -11.78 4.90 4.88
C GLU A 94 -12.36 3.84 5.82
N PHE A 95 -11.63 3.47 6.88
CA PHE A 95 -11.97 2.37 7.77
C PHE A 95 -12.68 2.79 9.07
N LEU A 96 -12.80 4.09 9.36
CA LEU A 96 -13.54 4.60 10.51
C LEU A 96 -14.97 4.01 10.64
N PRO A 97 -15.74 3.83 9.55
CA PRO A 97 -17.06 3.21 9.63
C PRO A 97 -17.09 1.85 10.31
N VAL A 98 -16.03 1.03 10.20
CA VAL A 98 -15.96 -0.30 10.85
C VAL A 98 -16.18 -0.20 12.36
N GLY A 99 -15.60 0.83 12.99
CA GLY A 99 -15.72 1.05 14.43
C GLY A 99 -17.01 1.73 14.87
N VAL A 100 -17.64 2.54 13.99
CA VAL A 100 -18.80 3.36 14.33
C VAL A 100 -20.11 2.90 13.64
N LEU A 101 -20.07 1.75 12.97
CA LEU A 101 -21.15 1.25 12.12
C LEU A 101 -22.47 1.10 12.89
N ASN A 102 -22.42 0.57 14.11
CA ASN A 102 -23.60 0.42 14.96
C ASN A 102 -24.20 1.77 15.37
N ASP A 103 -23.36 2.77 15.65
CA ASP A 103 -23.82 4.08 16.11
C ASP A 103 -24.52 4.81 14.97
N VAL A 104 -23.96 4.72 13.74
CA VAL A 104 -24.59 5.26 12.52
C VAL A 104 -25.91 4.54 12.21
N ALA A 105 -25.91 3.19 12.25
CA ALA A 105 -27.10 2.40 11.97
C ALA A 105 -28.24 2.74 12.93
N SER A 106 -27.93 2.84 14.23
CA SER A 106 -28.91 3.16 15.27
C SER A 106 -29.44 4.60 15.14
N ASP A 107 -28.57 5.56 14.89
CA ASP A 107 -28.94 6.99 14.84
C ASP A 107 -29.76 7.33 13.57
N LEU A 108 -29.46 6.71 12.44
CA LEU A 108 -30.18 6.91 11.18
C LEU A 108 -31.33 5.90 10.95
N GLY A 109 -31.58 4.99 11.89
CA GLY A 109 -32.65 4.00 11.81
C GLY A 109 -32.55 3.03 10.65
N ILE A 110 -31.33 2.61 10.28
CA ILE A 110 -31.02 1.70 9.17
C ILE A 110 -30.44 0.38 9.68
N SER A 111 -30.42 -0.65 8.81
CA SER A 111 -29.77 -1.92 9.14
C SER A 111 -28.25 -1.80 9.17
N ALA A 112 -27.60 -2.73 9.88
CA ALA A 112 -26.14 -2.82 9.90
C ALA A 112 -25.57 -3.12 8.51
N GLY A 113 -26.23 -3.95 7.70
CA GLY A 113 -25.83 -4.24 6.34
C GLY A 113 -25.92 -3.03 5.44
N LEU A 114 -27.02 -2.24 5.55
CA LEU A 114 -27.14 -0.99 4.79
C LEU A 114 -26.04 0.01 5.19
N ALA A 115 -25.74 0.14 6.49
CA ALA A 115 -24.65 0.97 6.98
C ALA A 115 -23.28 0.54 6.40
N GLY A 116 -23.08 -0.73 6.06
CA GLY A 116 -21.90 -1.24 5.39
C GLY A 116 -21.62 -0.60 4.03
N LEU A 117 -22.60 0.05 3.38
CA LEU A 117 -22.39 0.87 2.17
C LEU A 117 -21.40 2.03 2.41
N MET A 118 -21.21 2.44 3.66
CA MET A 118 -20.18 3.41 4.04
C MET A 118 -18.77 2.93 3.71
N VAL A 119 -18.53 1.62 3.64
CA VAL A 119 -17.25 1.02 3.24
C VAL A 119 -17.29 0.61 1.76
N THR A 120 -18.43 0.12 1.31
CA THR A 120 -18.63 -0.34 -0.08
C THR A 120 -18.44 0.76 -1.11
N LEU A 121 -19.13 1.90 -0.95
CA LEU A 121 -19.14 2.96 -1.96
C LEU A 121 -17.77 3.62 -2.17
N PRO A 122 -17.00 3.97 -1.11
CA PRO A 122 -15.64 4.46 -1.32
C PRO A 122 -14.75 3.47 -2.06
N GLY A 123 -14.86 2.18 -1.76
CA GLY A 123 -14.08 1.14 -2.45
C GLY A 123 -14.41 1.06 -3.95
N ILE A 124 -15.69 1.08 -4.34
CA ILE A 124 -16.10 1.11 -5.75
C ILE A 124 -15.55 2.37 -6.42
N MET A 125 -15.76 3.53 -5.82
CA MET A 125 -15.32 4.79 -6.38
C MET A 125 -13.79 4.89 -6.46
N ALA A 126 -13.06 4.34 -5.49
CA ALA A 126 -11.59 4.29 -5.52
C ALA A 126 -11.09 3.37 -6.64
N ALA A 127 -11.72 2.21 -6.84
CA ALA A 127 -11.39 1.29 -7.93
C ALA A 127 -11.57 1.92 -9.32
N LEU A 128 -12.60 2.75 -9.48
CA LEU A 128 -12.86 3.48 -10.72
C LEU A 128 -11.95 4.72 -10.86
N ALA A 129 -11.80 5.49 -9.78
CA ALA A 129 -11.03 6.73 -9.80
C ALA A 129 -9.53 6.51 -10.01
N ALA A 130 -8.94 5.45 -9.47
CA ALA A 130 -7.50 5.19 -9.59
C ALA A 130 -7.04 5.11 -11.06
N PRO A 131 -7.60 4.28 -11.94
CA PRO A 131 -7.20 4.25 -13.34
C PRO A 131 -7.62 5.53 -14.10
N LEU A 132 -8.81 6.08 -13.83
CA LEU A 132 -9.30 7.28 -14.51
C LEU A 132 -8.42 8.50 -14.22
N ILE A 133 -8.01 8.69 -12.97
CA ILE A 133 -7.14 9.79 -12.56
C ILE A 133 -5.72 9.56 -13.12
N SER A 134 -5.20 8.32 -13.08
CA SER A 134 -3.88 8.01 -13.64
C SER A 134 -3.75 8.39 -15.11
N VAL A 135 -4.81 8.20 -15.90
CA VAL A 135 -4.85 8.50 -17.32
C VAL A 135 -5.26 9.95 -17.58
N GLY A 136 -6.30 10.44 -16.89
CA GLY A 136 -6.96 11.72 -17.17
C GLY A 136 -6.14 12.94 -16.72
N VAL A 137 -5.30 12.79 -15.70
CA VAL A 137 -4.53 13.93 -15.16
C VAL A 137 -3.40 14.37 -16.09
N GLY A 138 -2.97 13.54 -17.05
CA GLY A 138 -2.02 13.90 -18.10
C GLY A 138 -0.82 14.72 -17.63
N ALA A 139 -0.68 15.94 -18.16
CA ALA A 139 0.42 16.87 -17.89
C ALA A 139 0.26 17.71 -16.60
N MET A 140 -0.79 17.53 -15.80
CA MET A 140 -1.02 18.30 -14.57
C MET A 140 0.05 17.98 -13.52
N ASP A 141 0.53 19.04 -12.82
CA ASP A 141 1.44 18.91 -11.70
C ASP A 141 0.79 18.09 -10.58
N ARG A 142 1.44 17.00 -10.18
CA ARG A 142 0.95 16.06 -9.16
C ARG A 142 0.79 16.70 -7.76
N ARG A 143 1.46 17.82 -7.53
CA ARG A 143 1.27 18.63 -6.32
C ARG A 143 -0.18 19.11 -6.21
N TYR A 144 -0.72 19.72 -7.26
CA TYR A 144 -2.11 20.22 -7.25
C TYR A 144 -3.11 19.08 -7.16
N LEU A 145 -2.79 17.94 -7.74
CA LEU A 145 -3.63 16.75 -7.59
C LEU A 145 -3.70 16.30 -6.14
N LEU A 146 -2.57 16.11 -5.44
CA LEU A 146 -2.55 15.70 -4.02
C LEU A 146 -3.29 16.70 -3.13
N ILE A 147 -3.07 18.01 -3.33
CA ILE A 147 -3.77 19.08 -2.62
C ILE A 147 -5.29 18.97 -2.86
N GLY A 148 -5.72 18.81 -4.11
CA GLY A 148 -7.13 18.65 -4.46
C GLY A 148 -7.77 17.42 -3.83
N LEU A 149 -7.06 16.28 -3.83
CA LEU A 149 -7.55 15.05 -3.20
C LEU A 149 -7.67 15.17 -1.68
N THR A 150 -6.72 15.84 -1.02
CA THR A 150 -6.80 16.13 0.41
C THR A 150 -7.97 17.07 0.73
N LEU A 151 -8.21 18.07 -0.11
CA LEU A 151 -9.36 18.95 0.02
C LEU A 151 -10.68 18.18 -0.15
N ILE A 152 -10.78 17.29 -1.15
CA ILE A 152 -11.95 16.43 -1.34
C ILE A 152 -12.17 15.54 -0.10
N MET A 153 -11.12 14.97 0.50
CA MET A 153 -11.22 14.21 1.75
C MET A 153 -11.80 15.03 2.90
N ILE A 154 -11.36 16.28 3.08
CA ILE A 154 -11.88 17.20 4.10
C ILE A 154 -13.36 17.46 3.87
N ILE A 155 -13.73 17.82 2.64
CA ILE A 155 -15.13 18.08 2.25
C ILE A 155 -15.98 16.83 2.48
N ALA A 156 -15.50 15.67 2.07
CA ALA A 156 -16.18 14.39 2.23
C ALA A 156 -16.50 14.07 3.70
N ASN A 157 -15.51 14.18 4.58
CA ASN A 157 -15.72 13.95 6.01
C ASN A 157 -16.61 15.03 6.66
N THR A 158 -16.54 16.26 6.19
CA THR A 158 -17.44 17.33 6.63
C THR A 158 -18.88 17.03 6.24
N ILE A 159 -19.14 16.61 4.99
CA ILE A 159 -20.48 16.20 4.53
C ILE A 159 -21.01 15.06 5.41
N VAL A 160 -20.18 14.04 5.69
CA VAL A 160 -20.57 12.92 6.55
C VAL A 160 -20.90 13.42 7.96
N ALA A 161 -20.11 14.31 8.55
CA ALA A 161 -20.32 14.85 9.89
C ALA A 161 -21.67 15.61 10.03
N TYR A 162 -22.08 16.31 8.99
CA TYR A 162 -23.33 17.10 8.97
C TYR A 162 -24.48 16.38 8.25
N ALA A 163 -24.32 15.09 7.91
CA ALA A 163 -25.37 14.34 7.22
C ALA A 163 -26.62 14.20 8.08
N VAL A 164 -27.75 14.68 7.56
CA VAL A 164 -29.07 14.59 8.19
C VAL A 164 -29.77 13.27 7.84
N ASP A 165 -29.39 12.64 6.74
CA ASP A 165 -29.90 11.37 6.28
C ASP A 165 -28.78 10.51 5.68
N PHE A 166 -29.10 9.25 5.41
CA PHE A 166 -28.14 8.28 4.89
C PHE A 166 -27.67 8.59 3.46
N ASN A 167 -28.53 9.19 2.61
CA ASN A 167 -28.18 9.50 1.24
C ASN A 167 -27.10 10.58 1.18
N LEU A 168 -27.25 11.66 1.98
CA LEU A 168 -26.23 12.70 2.09
C LEU A 168 -24.90 12.15 2.63
N LEU A 169 -24.98 11.25 3.62
CA LEU A 169 -23.79 10.55 4.13
C LEU A 169 -23.07 9.79 3.00
N LEU A 170 -23.82 9.05 2.16
CA LEU A 170 -23.27 8.30 1.05
C LEU A 170 -22.61 9.20 -0.02
N VAL A 171 -23.14 10.42 -0.25
CA VAL A 171 -22.46 11.42 -1.11
C VAL A 171 -21.05 11.73 -0.59
N GLY A 172 -20.91 11.96 0.72
CA GLY A 172 -19.60 12.15 1.34
C GLY A 172 -18.69 10.92 1.13
N ARG A 173 -19.24 9.72 1.24
CA ARG A 173 -18.48 8.46 1.05
C ARG A 173 -18.03 8.26 -0.41
N VAL A 174 -18.84 8.64 -1.38
CA VAL A 174 -18.49 8.64 -2.82
C VAL A 174 -17.32 9.59 -3.09
N LEU A 175 -17.38 10.82 -2.58
CA LEU A 175 -16.29 11.79 -2.69
C LEU A 175 -14.99 11.29 -2.05
N LEU A 176 -15.08 10.67 -0.88
CA LEU A 176 -13.92 10.06 -0.23
C LEU A 176 -13.29 8.98 -1.13
N GLY A 177 -14.09 8.15 -1.79
CA GLY A 177 -13.58 7.13 -2.72
C GLY A 177 -12.77 7.71 -3.87
N VAL A 178 -13.20 8.84 -4.44
CA VAL A 178 -12.42 9.56 -5.46
C VAL A 178 -11.06 9.99 -4.89
N SER A 179 -11.05 10.53 -3.65
CA SER A 179 -9.81 10.91 -2.97
C SER A 179 -8.89 9.71 -2.75
N ILE A 180 -9.41 8.56 -2.28
CA ILE A 180 -8.65 7.33 -2.07
C ILE A 180 -8.00 6.85 -3.37
N GLY A 181 -8.79 6.69 -4.44
CA GLY A 181 -8.30 6.20 -5.73
C GLY A 181 -7.22 7.08 -6.32
N GLY A 182 -7.42 8.41 -6.29
CA GLY A 182 -6.44 9.38 -6.77
C GLY A 182 -5.17 9.41 -5.93
N PHE A 183 -5.29 9.30 -4.63
CA PHE A 183 -4.14 9.26 -3.71
C PHE A 183 -3.26 8.04 -4.00
N TRP A 184 -3.83 6.84 -4.05
CA TRP A 184 -3.07 5.61 -4.33
C TRP A 184 -2.42 5.62 -5.71
N ALA A 185 -3.11 6.16 -6.72
CA ALA A 185 -2.56 6.33 -8.07
C ALA A 185 -1.35 7.26 -8.12
N THR A 186 -1.21 8.17 -7.14
CA THR A 186 -0.24 9.27 -7.16
C THR A 186 0.87 9.09 -6.15
N ALA A 187 0.56 8.74 -4.89
CA ALA A 187 1.50 8.74 -3.78
C ALA A 187 2.67 7.76 -3.96
N ILE A 188 2.40 6.56 -4.48
CA ILE A 188 3.43 5.54 -4.73
C ILE A 188 4.40 6.03 -5.82
N ALA A 189 3.85 6.57 -6.92
CA ALA A 189 4.66 7.08 -8.03
C ALA A 189 5.55 8.28 -7.62
N LEU A 190 5.11 9.06 -6.62
CA LEU A 190 5.83 10.25 -6.18
C LEU A 190 6.84 9.97 -5.05
N SER A 191 6.81 8.80 -4.43
CA SER A 191 7.69 8.48 -3.28
C SER A 191 9.18 8.69 -3.60
N GLY A 192 9.62 8.30 -4.81
CA GLY A 192 11.01 8.49 -5.25
C GLY A 192 11.41 9.95 -5.46
N ARG A 193 10.47 10.80 -5.84
CA ARG A 193 10.70 12.23 -6.12
C ARG A 193 10.61 13.10 -4.89
N LEU A 194 9.92 12.61 -3.85
CA LEU A 194 9.81 13.23 -2.54
C LEU A 194 10.92 12.75 -1.59
N ALA A 195 11.73 11.77 -2.03
CA ALA A 195 12.81 11.24 -1.22
C ALA A 195 13.84 12.35 -0.93
N PRO A 196 14.17 12.62 0.34
CA PRO A 196 15.27 13.50 0.72
C PRO A 196 16.59 13.07 0.09
N ASP A 197 17.50 14.03 -0.13
CA ASP A 197 18.81 13.78 -0.73
C ASP A 197 19.55 12.67 0.04
N GLY A 198 20.03 11.66 -0.71
CA GLY A 198 20.70 10.48 -0.16
C GLY A 198 19.76 9.37 0.33
N MET A 199 18.44 9.54 0.25
CA MET A 199 17.47 8.50 0.60
C MET A 199 17.03 7.70 -0.62
N GLY A 200 17.07 6.37 -0.54
CA GLY A 200 16.54 5.50 -1.59
C GLY A 200 15.01 5.53 -1.67
N VAL A 201 14.46 5.31 -2.87
CA VAL A 201 13.01 5.29 -3.17
C VAL A 201 12.23 4.34 -2.23
N ALA A 202 12.79 3.15 -1.95
CA ALA A 202 12.18 2.16 -1.07
C ALA A 202 11.96 2.70 0.36
N LYS A 203 12.93 3.45 0.89
CA LYS A 203 12.83 4.06 2.22
C LYS A 203 11.79 5.19 2.24
N ALA A 204 11.75 6.00 1.18
CA ALA A 204 10.74 7.05 1.04
C ALA A 204 9.31 6.46 0.97
N ASN A 205 9.12 5.40 0.18
CA ASN A 205 7.84 4.68 0.13
C ASN A 205 7.45 4.09 1.50
N SER A 206 8.43 3.56 2.25
CA SER A 206 8.19 3.01 3.60
C SER A 206 7.68 4.07 4.58
N ILE A 207 8.09 5.33 4.45
CA ILE A 207 7.58 6.43 5.30
C ILE A 207 6.11 6.71 5.00
N ILE A 208 5.71 6.73 3.73
CA ILE A 208 4.30 6.90 3.34
C ILE A 208 3.46 5.70 3.84
N MET A 209 3.98 4.48 3.67
CA MET A 209 3.31 3.27 4.15
C MET A 209 3.22 3.18 5.67
N ALA A 210 4.15 3.81 6.41
CA ALA A 210 4.05 3.93 7.87
C ALA A 210 2.81 4.73 8.30
N GLY A 211 2.42 5.76 7.53
CA GLY A 211 1.16 6.48 7.74
C GLY A 211 -0.06 5.57 7.60
N VAL A 212 -0.08 4.71 6.59
CA VAL A 212 -1.14 3.71 6.38
C VAL A 212 -1.22 2.72 7.54
N THR A 213 -0.07 2.18 7.94
CA THR A 213 -0.01 1.23 9.07
C THR A 213 -0.47 1.88 10.37
N LEU A 214 -0.04 3.12 10.63
CA LEU A 214 -0.47 3.85 11.80
C LEU A 214 -1.99 4.10 11.80
N ALA A 215 -2.59 4.35 10.64
CA ALA A 215 -4.04 4.52 10.51
C ALA A 215 -4.80 3.24 10.88
N THR A 216 -4.33 2.09 10.45
CA THR A 216 -4.97 0.80 10.77
C THR A 216 -4.79 0.42 12.25
N VAL A 217 -3.65 0.78 12.86
CA VAL A 217 -3.35 0.46 14.27
C VAL A 217 -4.05 1.43 15.23
N VAL A 218 -4.04 2.73 14.93
CA VAL A 218 -4.49 3.77 15.87
C VAL A 218 -5.74 4.49 15.38
N GLY A 219 -5.87 4.71 14.07
CA GLY A 219 -6.91 5.57 13.50
C GLY A 219 -8.32 5.04 13.77
N VAL A 220 -8.58 3.77 13.44
CA VAL A 220 -9.90 3.14 13.65
C VAL A 220 -10.23 3.01 15.15
N PRO A 221 -9.34 2.47 16.00
CA PRO A 221 -9.60 2.39 17.45
C PRO A 221 -9.87 3.75 18.11
N VAL A 222 -9.04 4.74 17.81
CA VAL A 222 -9.23 6.10 18.35
C VAL A 222 -10.56 6.69 17.86
N GLY A 223 -10.89 6.48 16.58
CA GLY A 223 -12.17 6.90 16.04
C GLY A 223 -13.37 6.23 16.75
N THR A 224 -13.28 4.93 17.01
CA THR A 224 -14.32 4.19 17.76
C THR A 224 -14.45 4.73 19.19
N TRP A 225 -13.34 4.97 19.85
CA TRP A 225 -13.32 5.55 21.20
C TRP A 225 -13.89 6.98 21.23
N LEU A 226 -13.51 7.83 20.28
CA LEU A 226 -14.06 9.17 20.14
C LEU A 226 -15.57 9.14 19.85
N SER A 227 -16.07 8.19 19.06
CA SER A 227 -17.50 8.01 18.82
C SER A 227 -18.26 7.72 20.12
N GLY A 228 -17.69 6.88 20.98
CA GLY A 228 -18.27 6.60 22.31
C GLY A 228 -18.34 7.83 23.24
N LEU A 229 -17.45 8.81 23.07
CA LEU A 229 -17.39 10.03 23.90
C LEU A 229 -18.22 11.17 23.36
N MET A 230 -18.20 11.43 22.06
CA MET A 230 -18.77 12.62 21.45
C MET A 230 -19.68 12.35 20.24
N GLY A 231 -19.92 11.08 19.96
CA GLY A 231 -20.75 10.64 18.84
C GLY A 231 -20.00 10.54 17.51
N TRP A 232 -20.55 9.73 16.61
CA TRP A 232 -19.92 9.42 15.32
C TRP A 232 -19.76 10.65 14.41
N ARG A 233 -20.72 11.60 14.44
CA ARG A 233 -20.64 12.83 13.64
C ARG A 233 -19.40 13.65 13.99
N MET A 234 -19.17 13.85 15.29
CA MET A 234 -17.98 14.60 15.77
C MET A 234 -16.69 13.86 15.42
N THR A 235 -16.68 12.55 15.39
CA THR A 235 -15.52 11.75 14.99
C THR A 235 -15.13 12.02 13.53
N PHE A 236 -16.11 12.08 12.61
CA PHE A 236 -15.85 12.48 11.21
C PHE A 236 -15.41 13.93 11.10
N LEU A 237 -15.99 14.83 11.90
CA LEU A 237 -15.58 16.23 11.92
C LEU A 237 -14.11 16.39 12.39
N VAL A 238 -13.72 15.68 13.47
CA VAL A 238 -12.32 15.66 13.94
C VAL A 238 -11.40 15.15 12.83
N THR A 239 -11.80 14.10 12.09
CA THR A 239 -11.01 13.58 10.96
C THR A 239 -10.88 14.64 9.85
N ALA A 240 -11.93 15.40 9.55
CA ALA A 240 -11.86 16.51 8.61
C ALA A 240 -10.91 17.61 9.11
N LEU A 241 -10.98 17.98 10.40
CA LEU A 241 -10.12 18.99 11.03
C LEU A 241 -8.64 18.57 11.00
N VAL A 242 -8.33 17.29 11.20
CA VAL A 242 -6.96 16.75 11.04
C VAL A 242 -6.48 16.90 9.59
N GLY A 243 -7.37 16.84 8.62
CA GLY A 243 -7.04 17.08 7.21
C GLY A 243 -6.56 18.50 6.91
N ILE A 244 -6.99 19.51 7.68
CA ILE A 244 -6.64 20.93 7.44
C ILE A 244 -5.12 21.18 7.57
N PRO A 245 -4.45 20.85 8.69
CA PRO A 245 -3.01 21.00 8.79
C PRO A 245 -2.24 20.17 7.74
N VAL A 246 -2.76 19.01 7.34
CA VAL A 246 -2.19 18.23 6.25
C VAL A 246 -2.27 18.99 4.93
N LEU A 247 -3.43 19.55 4.61
CA LEU A 247 -3.64 20.36 3.41
C LEU A 247 -2.69 21.56 3.38
N LEU A 248 -2.60 22.29 4.49
CA LEU A 248 -1.69 23.43 4.62
C LEU A 248 -0.22 23.00 4.44
N ALA A 249 0.19 21.90 5.09
CA ALA A 249 1.53 21.35 4.93
C ALA A 249 1.81 21.00 3.46
N GLN A 250 0.87 20.36 2.77
CA GLN A 250 1.01 20.02 1.35
C GLN A 250 1.10 21.27 0.46
N VAL A 251 0.30 22.31 0.73
CA VAL A 251 0.34 23.58 -0.01
C VAL A 251 1.70 24.28 0.13
N PHE A 252 2.31 24.30 1.31
CA PHE A 252 3.55 25.03 1.55
C PHE A 252 4.82 24.20 1.30
N LEU A 253 4.76 22.88 1.49
CA LEU A 253 5.96 22.04 1.52
C LEU A 253 6.15 21.18 0.25
N LEU A 254 5.07 20.82 -0.48
CA LEU A 254 5.24 20.00 -1.67
C LEU A 254 5.94 20.80 -2.79
N PRO A 255 7.01 20.24 -3.39
CA PRO A 255 7.64 20.82 -4.58
C PRO A 255 6.75 20.68 -5.81
N ARG A 256 7.15 21.29 -6.92
CA ARG A 256 6.54 21.03 -8.22
C ARG A 256 6.88 19.60 -8.64
N LEU A 257 5.85 18.82 -8.99
CA LEU A 257 5.93 17.40 -9.29
C LEU A 257 5.40 17.17 -10.72
N LEU A 258 6.23 17.52 -11.71
CA LEU A 258 5.88 17.37 -13.12
C LEU A 258 5.59 15.90 -13.45
N PRO A 259 4.66 15.61 -14.38
CA PRO A 259 4.27 14.25 -14.69
C PRO A 259 5.42 13.44 -15.31
N GLU A 260 5.55 12.18 -14.91
CA GLU A 260 6.32 11.17 -15.62
C GLU A 260 5.51 10.57 -16.78
N LYS A 261 6.13 9.70 -17.58
CA LYS A 261 5.45 9.05 -18.72
C LYS A 261 4.12 8.42 -18.26
N ALA A 262 3.04 8.75 -18.99
CA ALA A 262 1.73 8.19 -18.74
C ALA A 262 1.75 6.65 -18.85
N ILE A 263 1.21 5.96 -17.87
CA ILE A 263 0.96 4.51 -17.94
C ILE A 263 -0.12 4.30 -19.01
N ARG A 264 0.13 3.38 -19.95
CA ARG A 264 -0.88 3.05 -20.97
C ARG A 264 -1.86 2.02 -20.39
N ILE A 265 -3.14 2.20 -20.67
CA ILE A 265 -4.21 1.25 -20.25
C ILE A 265 -3.90 -0.17 -20.74
N SER A 266 -3.24 -0.30 -21.91
CA SER A 266 -2.82 -1.59 -22.49
C SER A 266 -1.83 -2.38 -21.62
N ASP A 267 -1.10 -1.71 -20.73
CA ASP A 267 -0.05 -2.34 -19.91
C ASP A 267 -0.59 -2.93 -18.60
N LEU A 268 -1.79 -2.50 -18.19
CA LEU A 268 -2.42 -2.89 -16.92
C LEU A 268 -2.75 -4.40 -16.81
N PRO A 269 -3.17 -5.14 -17.87
CA PRO A 269 -3.52 -6.56 -17.74
C PRO A 269 -2.33 -7.52 -17.59
N ALA A 270 -1.09 -7.04 -17.67
CA ALA A 270 0.10 -7.89 -17.72
C ALA A 270 0.15 -8.95 -16.60
N LEU A 271 -0.21 -8.59 -15.35
CA LEU A 271 -0.27 -9.53 -14.23
C LEU A 271 -1.33 -10.63 -14.39
N PHE A 272 -2.45 -10.34 -15.09
CA PHE A 272 -3.54 -11.30 -15.28
C PHE A 272 -3.24 -12.35 -16.36
N ILE A 273 -2.25 -12.11 -17.21
CA ILE A 273 -1.84 -13.04 -18.27
C ILE A 273 -0.95 -14.13 -17.70
N ASN A 274 -0.15 -13.83 -16.66
CA ASN A 274 0.75 -14.80 -16.04
C ASN A 274 -0.03 -15.85 -15.21
N PRO A 275 0.06 -17.17 -15.52
CA PRO A 275 -0.68 -18.21 -14.81
C PRO A 275 -0.38 -18.28 -13.31
N GLN A 276 0.87 -18.07 -12.90
CA GLN A 276 1.27 -18.10 -11.49
C GLN A 276 0.82 -16.85 -10.74
N ALA A 277 0.80 -15.67 -11.40
CA ALA A 277 0.22 -14.47 -10.84
C ALA A 277 -1.30 -14.63 -10.65
N ARG A 278 -2.02 -15.24 -11.60
CA ARG A 278 -3.46 -15.55 -11.47
C ARG A 278 -3.78 -16.37 -10.22
N VAL A 279 -2.96 -17.38 -9.90
CA VAL A 279 -3.15 -18.17 -8.67
C VAL A 279 -3.10 -17.28 -7.43
N GLY A 280 -2.11 -16.40 -7.34
CA GLY A 280 -2.02 -15.42 -6.25
C GLY A 280 -3.19 -14.44 -6.24
N LEU A 281 -3.59 -13.92 -7.40
CA LEU A 281 -4.73 -12.99 -7.52
C LEU A 281 -6.04 -13.63 -7.07
N ILE A 282 -6.30 -14.90 -7.44
CA ILE A 282 -7.49 -15.64 -7.00
C ILE A 282 -7.44 -15.86 -5.48
N ALA A 283 -6.29 -16.28 -4.94
CA ALA A 283 -6.15 -16.47 -3.50
C ALA A 283 -6.36 -15.14 -2.73
N VAL A 284 -5.78 -14.04 -3.22
CA VAL A 284 -5.94 -12.69 -2.65
C VAL A 284 -7.40 -12.25 -2.73
N LEU A 285 -8.07 -12.51 -3.84
CA LEU A 285 -9.50 -12.21 -4.01
C LEU A 285 -10.35 -12.96 -2.97
N LEU A 286 -10.18 -14.28 -2.84
CA LEU A 286 -10.99 -15.11 -1.94
C LEU A 286 -10.74 -14.76 -0.47
N ILE A 287 -9.47 -14.68 -0.06
CA ILE A 287 -9.08 -14.37 1.32
C ILE A 287 -9.50 -12.93 1.67
N GLY A 288 -9.26 -11.99 0.77
CA GLY A 288 -9.58 -10.59 0.98
C GLY A 288 -11.09 -10.32 1.05
N LEU A 289 -11.89 -10.90 0.13
CA LEU A 289 -13.36 -10.80 0.19
C LEU A 289 -13.91 -11.33 1.52
N ALA A 290 -13.45 -12.51 1.94
CA ALA A 290 -13.85 -13.10 3.20
C ALA A 290 -13.48 -12.20 4.40
N HIS A 291 -12.25 -11.69 4.38
CA HIS A 291 -11.78 -10.81 5.44
C HIS A 291 -12.63 -9.54 5.54
N PHE A 292 -12.80 -8.80 4.44
CA PHE A 292 -13.54 -7.53 4.48
C PHE A 292 -15.04 -7.73 4.70
N ALA A 293 -15.61 -8.85 4.26
CA ALA A 293 -16.98 -9.23 4.63
C ALA A 293 -17.10 -9.36 6.16
N ALA A 294 -16.21 -10.11 6.80
CA ALA A 294 -16.25 -10.34 8.24
C ALA A 294 -15.80 -9.12 9.07
N TYR A 295 -14.72 -8.46 8.68
CA TYR A 295 -14.13 -7.34 9.44
C TYR A 295 -15.02 -6.11 9.47
N THR A 296 -15.72 -5.80 8.38
CA THR A 296 -16.66 -4.66 8.34
C THR A 296 -17.75 -4.79 9.43
N TYR A 297 -18.13 -6.01 9.77
CA TYR A 297 -19.20 -6.29 10.74
C TYR A 297 -18.72 -6.87 12.07
N VAL A 298 -17.42 -6.75 12.37
CA VAL A 298 -16.86 -7.24 13.64
C VAL A 298 -17.39 -6.46 14.85
N ALA A 299 -17.54 -5.13 14.73
CA ALA A 299 -18.10 -4.31 15.79
C ALA A 299 -19.60 -4.63 16.03
N PRO A 300 -20.47 -4.77 15.00
CA PRO A 300 -21.80 -5.36 15.15
C PRO A 300 -21.82 -6.71 15.87
N PHE A 301 -20.91 -7.63 15.52
CA PHE A 301 -20.82 -8.92 16.21
C PHE A 301 -20.54 -8.74 17.69
N PHE A 302 -19.56 -7.96 18.09
CA PHE A 302 -19.21 -7.71 19.48
C PHE A 302 -20.35 -7.06 20.26
N LYS A 303 -21.06 -6.10 19.66
CA LYS A 303 -22.18 -5.43 20.31
C LYS A 303 -23.39 -6.35 20.49
N GLN A 304 -23.76 -7.12 19.45
CA GLN A 304 -24.97 -7.94 19.43
C GLN A 304 -24.81 -9.29 20.15
N ASN A 305 -23.64 -9.96 19.96
CA ASN A 305 -23.41 -11.32 20.44
C ASN A 305 -22.62 -11.37 21.74
N ALA A 306 -21.74 -10.40 22.01
CA ALA A 306 -20.94 -10.33 23.23
C ALA A 306 -21.41 -9.26 24.21
N GLY A 307 -22.27 -8.32 23.78
CA GLY A 307 -22.76 -7.23 24.63
C GLY A 307 -21.69 -6.20 25.00
N PHE A 308 -20.59 -6.12 24.26
CA PHE A 308 -19.51 -5.19 24.55
C PHE A 308 -19.88 -3.75 24.23
N ASP A 309 -19.41 -2.83 25.07
CA ASP A 309 -19.55 -1.39 24.87
C ASP A 309 -18.53 -0.83 23.86
N GLY A 310 -18.74 0.42 23.44
CA GLY A 310 -17.88 1.10 22.47
C GLY A 310 -16.39 1.16 22.88
N PRO A 311 -16.04 1.55 24.11
CA PRO A 311 -14.66 1.55 24.59
C PRO A 311 -13.98 0.19 24.54
N THR A 312 -14.70 -0.87 24.91
CA THR A 312 -14.21 -2.26 24.84
C THR A 312 -13.96 -2.69 23.39
N ILE A 313 -14.91 -2.40 22.48
CA ILE A 313 -14.76 -2.67 21.04
C ILE A 313 -13.56 -1.89 20.50
N GLY A 314 -13.39 -0.62 20.85
CA GLY A 314 -12.24 0.19 20.45
C GLY A 314 -10.92 -0.43 20.93
N SER A 315 -10.86 -0.94 22.16
CA SER A 315 -9.68 -1.61 22.71
C SER A 315 -9.36 -2.92 21.98
N LEU A 316 -10.36 -3.70 21.59
CA LEU A 316 -10.19 -4.92 20.80
C LEU A 316 -9.70 -4.59 19.37
N LEU A 317 -10.22 -3.52 18.75
CA LEU A 317 -9.74 -3.06 17.45
C LEU A 317 -8.31 -2.51 17.52
N LEU A 318 -7.91 -1.88 18.65
CA LEU A 318 -6.51 -1.49 18.88
C LEU A 318 -5.60 -2.73 18.96
N LEU A 319 -6.04 -3.75 19.70
CA LEU A 319 -5.30 -5.02 19.79
C LEU A 319 -5.16 -5.68 18.41
N TYR A 320 -6.24 -5.67 17.60
CA TYR A 320 -6.21 -6.11 16.21
C TYR A 320 -5.15 -5.35 15.39
N GLY A 321 -5.12 -4.03 15.49
CA GLY A 321 -4.18 -3.18 14.76
C GLY A 321 -2.73 -3.43 15.19
N VAL A 322 -2.46 -3.48 16.51
CA VAL A 322 -1.12 -3.77 17.06
C VAL A 322 -0.63 -5.15 16.62
N ALA A 323 -1.49 -6.17 16.73
CA ALA A 323 -1.18 -7.50 16.25
C ALA A 323 -0.93 -7.52 14.74
N GLY A 324 -1.69 -6.74 13.97
CA GLY A 324 -1.51 -6.57 12.52
C GLY A 324 -0.17 -5.95 12.16
N PHE A 325 0.29 -4.95 12.90
CA PHE A 325 1.63 -4.40 12.72
C PHE A 325 2.72 -5.46 12.93
N MET A 326 2.60 -6.27 13.97
CA MET A 326 3.53 -7.40 14.21
C MET A 326 3.46 -8.44 13.09
N GLY A 327 2.26 -8.73 12.59
CA GLY A 327 2.04 -9.62 11.45
C GLY A 327 2.70 -9.13 10.16
N ASN A 328 2.63 -7.83 9.88
CA ASN A 328 3.31 -7.23 8.73
C ASN A 328 4.84 -7.37 8.80
N ILE A 329 5.43 -7.16 9.98
CA ILE A 329 6.87 -7.39 10.21
C ILE A 329 7.21 -8.88 9.99
N PHE A 330 6.41 -9.78 10.56
CA PHE A 330 6.57 -11.22 10.39
C PHE A 330 6.51 -11.62 8.91
N ALA A 331 5.57 -11.07 8.14
CA ALA A 331 5.44 -11.37 6.73
C ALA A 331 6.69 -11.01 5.94
N GLY A 332 7.30 -9.84 6.19
CA GLY A 332 8.55 -9.43 5.54
C GLY A 332 9.67 -10.44 5.76
N TYR A 333 9.75 -11.05 6.94
CA TYR A 333 10.76 -12.07 7.25
C TYR A 333 10.40 -13.46 6.71
N ALA A 334 9.16 -13.90 6.94
CA ALA A 334 8.73 -15.27 6.61
C ALA A 334 8.52 -15.48 5.10
N ALA A 335 7.95 -14.49 4.40
CA ALA A 335 7.68 -14.58 2.97
C ALA A 335 8.97 -14.58 2.12
N ASN A 336 10.06 -13.96 2.61
CA ASN A 336 11.36 -14.07 1.97
C ASN A 336 11.92 -15.50 1.98
N ARG A 337 11.53 -16.34 2.93
CA ARG A 337 11.90 -17.76 2.96
C ARG A 337 10.97 -18.59 2.08
N SER A 338 9.67 -18.38 2.19
CA SER A 338 8.67 -19.06 1.35
C SER A 338 7.35 -18.30 1.37
N VAL A 339 7.11 -17.50 0.33
CA VAL A 339 5.87 -16.74 0.20
C VAL A 339 4.64 -17.65 0.17
N ARG A 340 4.74 -18.84 -0.45
CA ARG A 340 3.68 -19.84 -0.52
C ARG A 340 3.26 -20.32 0.87
N HIS A 341 4.23 -20.82 1.68
CA HIS A 341 3.92 -21.36 3.00
C HIS A 341 3.46 -20.25 3.96
N THR A 342 4.02 -19.06 3.83
CA THR A 342 3.58 -17.91 4.64
C THR A 342 2.14 -17.51 4.29
N LEU A 343 1.77 -17.44 3.02
CA LEU A 343 0.39 -17.13 2.62
C LEU A 343 -0.60 -18.21 3.06
N MET A 344 -0.21 -19.48 3.00
CA MET A 344 -1.00 -20.60 3.54
C MET A 344 -1.19 -20.50 5.05
N LEU A 345 -0.13 -20.18 5.81
CA LEU A 345 -0.20 -19.98 7.25
C LEU A 345 -1.14 -18.82 7.60
N VAL A 346 -1.01 -17.70 6.90
CA VAL A 346 -1.88 -16.51 7.05
C VAL A 346 -3.35 -16.88 6.80
N ALA A 347 -3.63 -17.58 5.69
CA ALA A 347 -5.00 -18.02 5.38
C ALA A 347 -5.53 -18.97 6.47
N LEU A 348 -4.72 -19.92 6.94
CA LEU A 348 -5.11 -20.83 8.02
C LEU A 348 -5.44 -20.09 9.33
N MET A 349 -4.61 -19.11 9.71
CA MET A 349 -4.85 -18.31 10.91
C MET A 349 -6.13 -17.49 10.81
N ILE A 350 -6.43 -16.87 9.65
CA ILE A 350 -7.69 -16.17 9.42
C ILE A 350 -8.87 -17.16 9.50
N ALA A 351 -8.77 -18.32 8.84
CA ALA A 351 -9.83 -19.33 8.86
C ALA A 351 -10.10 -19.85 10.27
N VAL A 352 -9.07 -20.15 11.05
CA VAL A 352 -9.20 -20.59 12.44
C VAL A 352 -9.85 -19.50 13.30
N SER A 353 -9.38 -18.24 13.17
CA SER A 353 -9.97 -17.12 13.89
C SER A 353 -11.45 -16.98 13.57
N THR A 354 -11.82 -16.87 12.30
CA THR A 354 -13.22 -16.65 11.89
C THR A 354 -14.13 -17.84 12.23
N ALA A 355 -13.61 -19.08 12.16
CA ALA A 355 -14.35 -20.29 12.57
C ALA A 355 -14.67 -20.33 14.07
N LEU A 356 -13.70 -19.96 14.92
CA LEU A 356 -13.84 -20.01 16.36
C LEU A 356 -14.54 -18.76 16.94
N PHE A 357 -14.60 -17.67 16.17
CA PHE A 357 -15.12 -16.39 16.62
C PHE A 357 -16.57 -16.48 17.17
N PRO A 358 -17.56 -17.10 16.46
CA PRO A 358 -18.93 -17.21 16.96
C PRO A 358 -19.05 -17.98 18.28
N HIS A 359 -18.12 -18.86 18.58
CA HIS A 359 -18.18 -19.75 19.72
C HIS A 359 -17.45 -19.22 20.96
N PHE A 360 -16.33 -18.51 20.76
CA PHE A 360 -15.41 -18.12 21.82
C PHE A 360 -15.26 -16.61 22.01
N ALA A 361 -15.62 -15.77 21.02
CA ALA A 361 -15.49 -14.32 21.11
C ALA A 361 -16.65 -13.62 21.83
N THR A 362 -17.54 -14.37 22.49
CA THR A 362 -18.58 -13.83 23.38
C THR A 362 -18.04 -13.46 24.76
N GLY A 363 -16.90 -14.02 25.17
CA GLY A 363 -16.17 -13.65 26.38
C GLY A 363 -14.92 -12.83 26.06
N MET A 364 -14.52 -11.93 26.97
CA MET A 364 -13.41 -10.97 26.77
C MET A 364 -12.08 -11.66 26.41
N THR A 365 -11.72 -12.74 27.09
CA THR A 365 -10.45 -13.47 26.83
C THR A 365 -10.47 -14.10 25.43
N GLY A 366 -11.57 -14.76 25.06
CA GLY A 366 -11.70 -15.38 23.74
C GLY A 366 -11.71 -14.32 22.63
N ALA A 367 -12.44 -13.22 22.83
CA ALA A 367 -12.47 -12.09 21.92
C ALA A 367 -11.05 -11.52 21.71
N ALA A 368 -10.30 -11.26 22.79
CA ALA A 368 -8.95 -10.72 22.72
C ALA A 368 -7.98 -11.65 21.99
N MET A 369 -8.00 -12.96 22.31
CA MET A 369 -7.12 -13.92 21.64
C MET A 369 -7.43 -14.07 20.16
N LEU A 370 -8.70 -14.20 19.79
CA LEU A 370 -9.09 -14.41 18.41
C LEU A 370 -8.93 -13.16 17.55
N ILE A 371 -9.23 -11.97 18.09
CA ILE A 371 -9.05 -10.71 17.38
C ILE A 371 -7.55 -10.40 17.18
N ALA A 372 -6.69 -10.74 18.15
CA ALA A 372 -5.24 -10.61 18.01
C ALA A 372 -4.68 -11.57 16.96
N LEU A 373 -5.11 -12.84 16.96
CA LEU A 373 -4.72 -13.83 15.94
C LEU A 373 -5.15 -13.39 14.54
N TRP A 374 -6.39 -12.91 14.41
CA TRP A 374 -6.92 -12.40 13.15
C TRP A 374 -6.18 -11.15 12.66
N GLY A 375 -5.95 -10.19 13.56
CA GLY A 375 -5.19 -8.98 13.25
C GLY A 375 -3.78 -9.30 12.78
N PHE A 376 -3.06 -10.17 13.49
CA PHE A 376 -1.73 -10.63 13.11
C PHE A 376 -1.72 -11.24 11.70
N ALA A 377 -2.66 -12.14 11.43
CA ALA A 377 -2.76 -12.81 10.15
C ALA A 377 -3.09 -11.81 9.02
N PHE A 378 -4.06 -10.91 9.24
CA PHE A 378 -4.42 -9.93 8.21
C PHE A 378 -3.32 -8.90 7.98
N GLY A 379 -2.61 -8.45 9.01
CA GLY A 379 -1.47 -7.54 8.83
C GLY A 379 -0.36 -8.14 7.96
N ALA A 380 -0.18 -9.47 8.01
CA ALA A 380 0.75 -10.20 7.14
C ALA A 380 0.23 -10.34 5.70
N PHE A 381 -1.08 -10.36 5.49
CA PHE A 381 -1.71 -10.71 4.22
C PHE A 381 -1.33 -9.81 3.04
N PRO A 382 -1.46 -8.45 3.08
CA PRO A 382 -1.12 -7.58 1.96
C PRO A 382 0.36 -7.65 1.58
N ALA A 383 1.25 -7.81 2.57
CA ALA A 383 2.68 -7.97 2.33
C ALA A 383 2.97 -9.28 1.59
N CYS A 384 2.39 -10.41 2.03
CA CYS A 384 2.52 -11.69 1.34
C CYS A 384 1.96 -11.63 -0.08
N ALA A 385 0.81 -10.98 -0.29
CA ALA A 385 0.20 -10.80 -1.59
C ALA A 385 1.09 -10.02 -2.56
N SER A 386 1.68 -8.92 -2.08
CA SER A 386 2.62 -8.12 -2.87
C SER A 386 3.89 -8.89 -3.20
N ILE A 387 4.52 -9.55 -2.20
CA ILE A 387 5.73 -10.36 -2.40
C ILE A 387 5.46 -11.50 -3.40
N TRP A 388 4.27 -12.12 -3.34
CA TRP A 388 3.88 -13.13 -4.35
C TRP A 388 3.98 -12.59 -5.77
N MET A 389 3.44 -11.38 -6.03
CA MET A 389 3.51 -10.77 -7.36
C MET A 389 4.94 -10.49 -7.79
N PHE A 390 5.79 -10.00 -6.88
CA PHE A 390 7.22 -9.79 -7.16
C PHE A 390 7.96 -11.08 -7.50
N VAL A 391 7.63 -12.20 -6.84
CA VAL A 391 8.27 -13.50 -7.08
C VAL A 391 7.87 -14.10 -8.43
N VAL A 392 6.59 -14.02 -8.78
CA VAL A 392 6.06 -14.72 -9.97
C VAL A 392 6.08 -13.90 -11.25
N ALA A 393 6.07 -12.57 -11.15
CA ALA A 393 5.99 -11.66 -12.29
C ALA A 393 6.91 -10.42 -12.12
N PRO A 394 8.22 -10.59 -11.85
CA PRO A 394 9.12 -9.46 -11.51
C PRO A 394 9.21 -8.39 -12.61
N LYS A 395 9.04 -8.77 -13.88
CA LYS A 395 9.08 -7.85 -15.03
C LYS A 395 7.77 -7.07 -15.23
N ASP A 396 6.66 -7.58 -14.74
CA ASP A 396 5.31 -7.04 -14.98
C ASP A 396 4.72 -6.33 -13.75
N VAL A 397 5.39 -6.43 -12.59
CA VAL A 397 4.90 -5.86 -11.32
C VAL A 397 4.71 -4.35 -11.42
N GLU A 398 5.70 -3.60 -11.91
CA GLU A 398 5.59 -2.14 -11.99
C GLU A 398 4.39 -1.69 -12.85
N ARG A 399 4.11 -2.42 -13.93
CA ARG A 399 2.98 -2.15 -14.83
C ARG A 399 1.64 -2.59 -14.27
N GLY A 400 1.64 -3.69 -13.50
CA GLY A 400 0.43 -4.31 -12.98
C GLY A 400 0.01 -3.85 -11.58
N MET A 401 0.90 -3.19 -10.80
CA MET A 401 0.58 -2.72 -9.44
C MET A 401 -0.63 -1.79 -9.35
N PRO A 402 -0.88 -0.85 -10.28
CA PRO A 402 -2.09 -0.03 -10.20
C PRO A 402 -3.37 -0.86 -10.27
N LEU A 403 -3.39 -1.91 -11.11
CA LEU A 403 -4.53 -2.80 -11.22
C LEU A 403 -4.67 -3.72 -9.99
N PHE A 404 -3.55 -4.13 -9.39
CA PHE A 404 -3.54 -4.88 -8.13
C PHE A 404 -4.12 -4.05 -6.99
N VAL A 405 -3.77 -2.77 -6.88
CA VAL A 405 -4.37 -1.84 -5.90
C VAL A 405 -5.87 -1.65 -6.18
N ALA A 406 -6.28 -1.45 -7.42
CA ALA A 406 -7.69 -1.35 -7.78
C ALA A 406 -8.47 -2.63 -7.42
N MET A 407 -7.86 -3.82 -7.60
CA MET A 407 -8.44 -5.09 -7.18
C MET A 407 -8.66 -5.13 -5.66
N PHE A 408 -7.73 -4.62 -4.84
CA PHE A 408 -7.94 -4.53 -3.39
C PHE A 408 -9.13 -3.65 -3.05
N GLN A 409 -9.34 -2.54 -3.74
CA GLN A 409 -10.51 -1.68 -3.52
C GLN A 409 -11.82 -2.36 -3.92
N VAL A 410 -11.81 -3.13 -5.00
CA VAL A 410 -12.97 -3.97 -5.39
C VAL A 410 -13.23 -5.04 -4.32
N ILE A 411 -12.20 -5.68 -3.78
CA ILE A 411 -12.29 -6.68 -2.71
C ILE A 411 -12.91 -6.06 -1.45
N ILE A 412 -12.48 -4.87 -1.03
CA ILE A 412 -13.05 -4.13 0.12
C ILE A 412 -14.54 -3.87 -0.13
N ALA A 413 -14.87 -3.34 -1.30
CA ALA A 413 -16.23 -2.97 -1.67
C ALA A 413 -17.16 -4.19 -1.71
N LEU A 414 -16.79 -5.22 -2.46
CA LEU A 414 -17.64 -6.41 -2.63
C LEU A 414 -17.74 -7.22 -1.33
N GLY A 415 -16.63 -7.34 -0.59
CA GLY A 415 -16.62 -8.00 0.71
C GLY A 415 -17.61 -7.32 1.67
N SER A 416 -17.51 -6.00 1.83
CA SER A 416 -18.42 -5.24 2.69
C SER A 416 -19.88 -5.32 2.22
N PHE A 417 -20.13 -5.22 0.90
CA PHE A 417 -21.47 -5.29 0.34
C PHE A 417 -22.14 -6.66 0.59
N PHE A 418 -21.49 -7.75 0.16
CA PHE A 418 -22.04 -9.10 0.35
C PHE A 418 -22.11 -9.48 1.83
N GLY A 419 -21.11 -9.04 2.63
CA GLY A 419 -21.16 -9.19 4.08
C GLY A 419 -22.40 -8.55 4.68
N GLY A 420 -22.78 -7.35 4.22
CA GLY A 420 -23.98 -6.67 4.67
C GLY A 420 -25.26 -7.43 4.36
N GLN A 421 -25.37 -7.96 3.12
CA GLN A 421 -26.53 -8.77 2.75
C GLN A 421 -26.66 -10.02 3.65
N VAL A 422 -25.54 -10.67 3.95
CA VAL A 422 -25.56 -11.84 4.85
C VAL A 422 -25.94 -11.43 6.28
N VAL A 423 -25.39 -10.32 6.79
CA VAL A 423 -25.72 -9.83 8.16
C VAL A 423 -27.18 -9.52 8.30
N ASP A 424 -27.79 -8.82 7.36
CA ASP A 424 -29.19 -8.40 7.44
C ASP A 424 -30.16 -9.57 7.32
N HIS A 425 -29.83 -10.63 6.59
CA HIS A 425 -30.74 -11.76 6.37
C HIS A 425 -30.45 -12.97 7.26
N MET A 426 -29.18 -13.20 7.62
CA MET A 426 -28.72 -14.43 8.27
C MET A 426 -27.92 -14.20 9.56
N GLY A 427 -27.52 -12.95 9.83
CA GLY A 427 -26.80 -12.56 11.04
C GLY A 427 -25.28 -12.71 10.94
N THR A 428 -24.59 -12.12 11.92
CA THR A 428 -23.13 -11.98 11.96
C THR A 428 -22.41 -13.33 12.15
N ALA A 429 -23.01 -14.30 12.86
CA ALA A 429 -22.42 -15.63 13.07
C ALA A 429 -22.33 -16.44 11.76
N VAL A 430 -23.39 -16.38 10.94
CA VAL A 430 -23.40 -17.04 9.62
C VAL A 430 -22.39 -16.39 8.69
N LEU A 431 -22.28 -15.06 8.73
CA LEU A 431 -21.26 -14.35 7.94
C LEU A 431 -19.85 -14.86 8.25
N LEU A 432 -19.51 -15.03 9.54
CA LEU A 432 -18.18 -15.54 9.95
C LEU A 432 -17.94 -16.98 9.45
N SER A 433 -18.97 -17.82 9.47
CA SER A 433 -18.88 -19.19 8.94
C SER A 433 -18.66 -19.21 7.42
N LEU A 434 -19.36 -18.36 6.65
CA LEU A 434 -19.18 -18.20 5.21
C LEU A 434 -17.80 -17.63 4.89
N ALA A 435 -17.33 -16.66 5.67
CA ALA A 435 -15.97 -16.11 5.54
C ALA A 435 -14.92 -17.19 5.76
N THR A 436 -15.10 -18.08 6.76
CA THR A 436 -14.22 -19.23 7.00
C THR A 436 -14.14 -20.15 5.78
N ALA A 437 -15.29 -20.50 5.20
CA ALA A 437 -15.35 -21.35 4.02
C ALA A 437 -14.62 -20.70 2.82
N LEU A 438 -14.81 -19.39 2.62
CA LEU A 438 -14.19 -18.66 1.51
C LEU A 438 -12.67 -18.53 1.68
N VAL A 439 -12.19 -18.28 2.92
CA VAL A 439 -10.74 -18.32 3.23
C VAL A 439 -10.18 -19.72 3.00
N GLY A 440 -10.93 -20.77 3.38
CA GLY A 440 -10.59 -22.17 3.12
C GLY A 440 -10.39 -22.45 1.63
N CYS A 441 -11.28 -21.93 0.77
CA CYS A 441 -11.11 -21.99 -0.68
C CYS A 441 -9.82 -21.28 -1.15
N GLY A 442 -9.51 -20.11 -0.58
CA GLY A 442 -8.26 -19.40 -0.85
C GLY A 442 -7.03 -20.21 -0.42
N PHE A 443 -7.06 -20.84 0.76
CA PHE A 443 -6.02 -21.73 1.24
C PHE A 443 -5.80 -22.91 0.29
N VAL A 444 -6.89 -23.61 -0.12
CA VAL A 444 -6.82 -24.73 -1.07
C VAL A 444 -6.28 -24.29 -2.43
N THR A 445 -6.65 -23.10 -2.90
CA THR A 445 -6.10 -22.53 -4.14
C THR A 445 -4.58 -22.43 -4.08
N VAL A 446 -4.01 -21.89 -3.00
CA VAL A 446 -2.56 -21.79 -2.81
C VAL A 446 -1.92 -23.18 -2.64
N LEU A 447 -2.59 -24.08 -1.90
CA LEU A 447 -2.11 -25.44 -1.64
C LEU A 447 -1.97 -26.25 -2.94
N VAL A 448 -2.99 -26.21 -3.80
CA VAL A 448 -3.09 -27.05 -5.00
C VAL A 448 -2.38 -26.42 -6.19
N LEU A 449 -2.71 -25.15 -6.49
CA LEU A 449 -2.23 -24.45 -7.69
C LEU A 449 -0.91 -23.69 -7.48
N GLY A 450 -0.56 -23.37 -6.25
CA GLY A 450 0.67 -22.65 -5.90
C GLY A 450 1.93 -23.53 -5.79
N ARG A 451 1.87 -24.82 -6.17
CA ARG A 451 2.99 -25.77 -5.99
C ARG A 451 4.27 -25.39 -6.72
N ASN A 452 4.13 -24.73 -7.87
CA ASN A 452 5.27 -24.39 -8.73
C ASN A 452 5.90 -23.02 -8.39
N VAL A 453 5.44 -22.36 -7.34
CA VAL A 453 6.02 -21.09 -6.89
C VAL A 453 7.21 -21.41 -5.98
N SER A 454 8.40 -21.43 -6.58
CA SER A 454 9.66 -21.57 -5.84
C SER A 454 10.22 -20.16 -5.52
N ASN A 455 10.75 -19.98 -4.33
CA ASN A 455 11.40 -18.72 -3.93
C ASN A 455 12.78 -18.59 -4.60
N ASN A 456 12.81 -18.06 -5.80
CA ASN A 456 14.06 -17.69 -6.47
C ASN A 456 14.58 -16.29 -6.03
N LEU A 457 14.14 -15.77 -4.89
CA LEU A 457 14.63 -14.48 -4.35
C LEU A 457 16.11 -14.53 -3.96
N ALA A 458 16.64 -15.73 -3.65
CA ALA A 458 18.06 -15.92 -3.33
C ALA A 458 19.01 -15.93 -4.55
N ALA A 459 18.48 -15.91 -5.77
CA ALA A 459 19.25 -16.02 -7.00
C ALA A 459 19.37 -14.69 -7.80
N GLN A 460 18.89 -13.58 -7.25
CA GLN A 460 19.13 -12.27 -7.88
C GLN A 460 20.43 -11.69 -7.30
N PRO A 461 21.47 -11.48 -8.12
CA PRO A 461 22.67 -10.75 -7.69
C PRO A 461 22.26 -9.32 -7.37
N GLY A 462 22.62 -8.86 -6.14
CA GLY A 462 22.42 -7.50 -5.65
C GLY A 462 23.22 -6.45 -6.42
#